data_6c1dd2e9328fc8a09a04f89fc21a6cab
#
_entry.id   6c1dd2e9328fc8a09a04f89fc21a6cab
#
_cell.length_a   1.000
_cell.length_b   1.000
_cell.length_c   1.000
_cell.angle_alpha   90.00
_cell.angle_beta   90.00
_cell.angle_gamma   90.00
#
_symmetry.space_group_name_H-M   'P 1'
#
loop_
_entity.id
_entity.type
_entity.pdbx_description
1 polymer ?
#
loop_
_entity_poly.entity_id
_entity_poly.type
_entity_poly.pdbx_seq_one_letter_code
_entity_poly.pdbx_strand_id
1 'polypeptide(L)'
;MRADAHVKLSIDGAAVGENITFLPDRFYTVVVAREGANWTSHAIDEGQGGNASDLKAQLRFFNLMPGCEATLRIAEGPAVFDAVAFTTVKSRAINPVEAQLEATCGGSNVSLKLPPLRSGDHYSLFLTQTGGKSALSGQFDETEPYRDR
;
A
#
# COMPACT_ATOMS: atom_id res chain seq x y z
N MET A 1 -18.46 -11.79 0.86
CA MET A 1 -19.03 -10.48 1.23
C MET A 1 -20.15 -10.14 0.26
N ARG A 2 -21.26 -9.65 0.74
CA ARG A 2 -22.37 -9.22 -0.11
C ARG A 2 -21.97 -8.00 -0.92
N ALA A 3 -22.58 -7.85 -2.10
CA ALA A 3 -22.47 -6.61 -2.87
C ALA A 3 -22.94 -5.41 -2.05
N ASP A 4 -22.28 -4.28 -2.21
CA ASP A 4 -22.60 -3.04 -1.52
C ASP A 4 -22.56 -3.14 0.02
N ALA A 5 -21.60 -3.92 0.55
CA ALA A 5 -21.44 -4.02 1.99
C ALA A 5 -20.93 -2.70 2.57
N HIS A 6 -21.64 -2.20 3.59
CA HIS A 6 -21.21 -1.04 4.36
C HIS A 6 -20.48 -1.52 5.61
N VAL A 7 -19.27 -1.05 5.83
CA VAL A 7 -18.45 -1.43 6.97
C VAL A 7 -18.18 -0.21 7.83
N LYS A 8 -18.44 -0.35 9.13
CA LYS A 8 -18.13 0.67 10.12
C LYS A 8 -16.92 0.20 10.94
N LEU A 9 -15.90 1.04 11.01
CA LEU A 9 -14.70 0.75 11.77
C LEU A 9 -14.75 1.43 13.13
N SER A 10 -14.21 0.73 14.13
CA SER A 10 -14.03 1.31 15.47
C SER A 10 -12.67 0.89 16.03
N ILE A 11 -12.06 1.81 16.80
CA ILE A 11 -10.81 1.56 17.52
C ILE A 11 -11.07 1.93 18.98
N ASP A 12 -10.84 1.01 19.89
CA ASP A 12 -11.08 1.18 21.33
C ASP A 12 -12.48 1.71 21.64
N GLY A 13 -13.49 1.25 20.88
CA GLY A 13 -14.88 1.66 21.03
C GLY A 13 -15.26 2.98 20.38
N ALA A 14 -14.30 3.70 19.80
CA ALA A 14 -14.55 4.95 19.08
C ALA A 14 -14.72 4.70 17.59
N ALA A 15 -15.72 5.31 16.98
CA ALA A 15 -15.95 5.21 15.54
C ALA A 15 -14.79 5.89 14.78
N VAL A 16 -14.33 5.24 13.70
CA VAL A 16 -13.26 5.74 12.86
C VAL A 16 -13.81 6.15 11.50
N GLY A 17 -13.76 7.45 11.22
CA GLY A 17 -14.19 7.98 9.94
C GLY A 17 -15.66 7.72 9.62
N GLU A 18 -15.98 7.75 8.33
CA GLU A 18 -17.30 7.46 7.82
C GLU A 18 -17.46 5.98 7.45
N ASN A 19 -18.68 5.55 7.25
CA ASN A 19 -18.97 4.20 6.76
C ASN A 19 -18.32 4.00 5.40
N ILE A 20 -17.62 2.87 5.24
CA ILE A 20 -16.96 2.52 3.99
C ILE A 20 -17.87 1.57 3.21
N THR A 21 -18.10 1.88 1.93
CA THR A 21 -18.87 1.02 1.03
C THR A 21 -17.93 0.22 0.17
N PHE A 22 -18.07 -1.10 0.19
CA PHE A 22 -17.28 -2.01 -0.62
C PHE A 22 -18.13 -2.55 -1.77
N LEU A 23 -17.60 -2.43 -2.99
CA LEU A 23 -18.21 -3.03 -4.17
C LEU A 23 -17.83 -4.52 -4.26
N PRO A 24 -18.66 -5.35 -4.91
CA PRO A 24 -18.35 -6.77 -5.05
C PRO A 24 -17.15 -7.01 -5.97
N ASP A 25 -16.49 -8.12 -5.76
CA ASP A 25 -15.38 -8.61 -6.60
C ASP A 25 -14.21 -7.64 -6.71
N ARG A 26 -13.97 -6.82 -5.68
CA ARG A 26 -12.85 -5.90 -5.63
C ARG A 26 -12.11 -6.06 -4.32
N PHE A 27 -10.82 -5.77 -4.37
CA PHE A 27 -9.96 -5.76 -3.19
C PHE A 27 -9.76 -4.34 -2.70
N TYR A 28 -9.77 -4.18 -1.40
CA TYR A 28 -9.58 -2.88 -0.75
C TYR A 28 -8.52 -2.96 0.33
N THR A 29 -7.70 -1.94 0.44
CA THR A 29 -6.86 -1.70 1.61
C THR A 29 -7.43 -0.54 2.37
N VAL A 30 -7.70 -0.74 3.66
CA VAL A 30 -8.19 0.31 4.54
C VAL A 30 -7.03 0.80 5.39
N VAL A 31 -6.74 2.09 5.27
CA VAL A 31 -5.71 2.75 6.05
C VAL A 31 -6.38 3.51 7.18
N VAL A 32 -5.96 3.22 8.41
CA VAL A 32 -6.42 3.92 9.60
C VAL A 32 -5.27 4.74 10.14
N ALA A 33 -5.49 6.03 10.29
CA ALA A 33 -4.47 6.95 10.77
C ALA A 33 -5.02 7.83 11.88
N ARG A 34 -4.14 8.24 12.77
CA ARG A 34 -4.50 9.17 13.85
C ARG A 34 -4.02 10.57 13.50
N GLU A 35 -4.94 11.51 13.50
CA GLU A 35 -4.65 12.93 13.32
C GLU A 35 -5.04 13.66 14.63
N GLY A 36 -4.02 14.02 15.43
CA GLY A 36 -4.27 14.59 16.75
C GLY A 36 -5.05 13.64 17.65
N ALA A 37 -6.24 14.03 18.08
CA ALA A 37 -7.13 13.20 18.91
C ALA A 37 -8.12 12.36 18.09
N ASN A 38 -8.15 12.55 16.77
CA ASN A 38 -9.13 11.92 15.89
C ASN A 38 -8.51 10.80 15.05
N TRP A 39 -9.28 9.77 14.80
CA TRP A 39 -8.94 8.71 13.86
C TRP A 39 -9.58 8.97 12.51
N THR A 40 -8.82 8.77 11.45
CA THR A 40 -9.30 8.85 10.07
C THR A 40 -9.10 7.52 9.38
N SER A 41 -9.93 7.25 8.38
CA SER A 41 -9.80 6.06 7.56
C SER A 41 -9.89 6.40 6.08
N HIS A 42 -9.10 5.70 5.28
CA HIS A 42 -9.11 5.82 3.82
C HIS A 42 -9.19 4.41 3.24
N ALA A 43 -10.18 4.18 2.39
CA ALA A 43 -10.29 2.92 1.66
C ALA A 43 -9.64 3.09 0.27
N ILE A 44 -8.68 2.25 -0.01
CA ILE A 44 -7.99 2.25 -1.29
C ILE A 44 -8.52 1.08 -2.10
N ASP A 45 -9.15 1.37 -3.24
CA ASP A 45 -9.66 0.36 -4.16
C ASP A 45 -8.50 -0.17 -4.99
N GLU A 46 -8.16 -1.44 -4.79
CA GLU A 46 -7.08 -2.11 -5.52
C GLU A 46 -7.57 -2.82 -6.78
N GLY A 47 -8.84 -2.67 -7.11
CA GLY A 47 -9.44 -3.31 -8.28
C GLY A 47 -9.75 -4.79 -8.07
N GLN A 48 -9.75 -5.54 -9.15
CA GLN A 48 -10.13 -6.97 -9.13
C GLN A 48 -8.95 -7.91 -8.88
N GLY A 49 -7.82 -7.38 -8.47
CA GLY A 49 -6.58 -8.13 -8.34
C GLY A 49 -5.81 -8.19 -9.65
N GLY A 50 -4.51 -8.13 -9.56
CA GLY A 50 -3.63 -8.20 -10.72
C GLY A 50 -3.42 -9.64 -11.19
N ASN A 51 -3.08 -9.80 -12.46
CA ASN A 51 -2.60 -11.06 -12.98
C ASN A 51 -1.22 -11.34 -12.38
N ALA A 52 -1.14 -12.34 -11.52
CA ALA A 52 0.14 -12.79 -11.03
C ALA A 52 0.89 -13.50 -12.15
N SER A 53 2.07 -13.01 -12.48
CA SER A 53 2.98 -13.75 -13.33
C SER A 53 3.81 -14.69 -12.46
N ASP A 54 3.76 -15.98 -12.75
CA ASP A 54 4.51 -16.98 -11.99
C ASP A 54 6.03 -16.79 -12.10
N LEU A 55 6.49 -16.00 -13.07
CA LEU A 55 7.91 -15.74 -13.31
C LEU A 55 8.40 -14.42 -12.71
N LYS A 56 7.49 -13.60 -12.18
CA LYS A 56 7.82 -12.29 -11.65
C LYS A 56 7.28 -12.11 -10.25
N ALA A 57 7.88 -11.19 -9.52
CA ALA A 57 7.33 -10.70 -8.26
C ALA A 57 6.42 -9.51 -8.52
N GLN A 58 5.38 -9.37 -7.72
CA GLN A 58 4.46 -8.24 -7.79
C GLN A 58 4.83 -7.23 -6.72
N LEU A 59 5.07 -6.00 -7.13
CA LEU A 59 5.38 -4.89 -6.25
C LEU A 59 4.19 -3.94 -6.22
N ARG A 60 3.74 -3.56 -5.02
CA ARG A 60 2.72 -2.53 -4.83
C ARG A 60 3.30 -1.38 -4.04
N PHE A 61 2.94 -0.18 -4.40
CA PHE A 61 3.41 1.01 -3.69
C PHE A 61 2.22 1.88 -3.29
N PHE A 62 2.11 2.10 -1.99
CA PHE A 62 1.07 2.93 -1.39
C PHE A 62 1.68 4.25 -0.93
N ASN A 63 1.17 5.37 -1.45
CA ASN A 63 1.52 6.68 -0.92
C ASN A 63 0.53 7.07 0.18
N LEU A 64 1.00 7.04 1.42
CA LEU A 64 0.22 7.40 2.59
C LEU A 64 0.71 8.73 3.20
N MET A 65 1.50 9.52 2.46
CA MET A 65 1.92 10.87 2.85
C MET A 65 0.97 11.90 2.25
N PRO A 66 0.26 12.68 3.08
CA PRO A 66 -0.61 13.73 2.57
C PRO A 66 0.18 14.88 1.94
N GLY A 67 -0.43 15.51 0.94
CA GLY A 67 0.07 16.75 0.35
C GLY A 67 1.17 16.60 -0.69
N CYS A 68 1.49 15.38 -1.12
CA CYS A 68 2.49 15.20 -2.17
C CYS A 68 2.21 13.98 -3.06
N GLU A 69 2.70 14.05 -4.28
CA GLU A 69 2.78 12.89 -5.17
C GLU A 69 4.15 12.24 -4.99
N ALA A 70 4.16 10.92 -4.79
CA ALA A 70 5.38 10.18 -4.49
C ALA A 70 5.96 9.51 -5.74
N THR A 71 7.28 9.49 -5.81
CA THR A 71 8.02 8.72 -6.80
C THR A 71 8.84 7.65 -6.07
N LEU A 72 8.72 6.42 -6.51
CA LEU A 72 9.55 5.31 -6.04
C LEU A 72 10.51 4.91 -7.15
N ARG A 73 11.80 4.87 -6.84
CA ARG A 73 12.82 4.49 -7.82
C ARG A 73 13.85 3.54 -7.22
N ILE A 74 14.57 2.86 -8.09
CA ILE A 74 15.77 2.13 -7.69
C ILE A 74 16.86 3.16 -7.43
N ALA A 75 17.56 3.04 -6.31
CA ALA A 75 18.68 3.93 -5.98
C ALA A 75 19.68 3.98 -7.14
N GLU A 76 20.01 5.20 -7.58
CA GLU A 76 20.87 5.44 -8.75
C GLU A 76 20.33 4.81 -10.05
N GLY A 77 19.03 4.58 -10.12
CA GLY A 77 18.38 3.94 -11.27
C GLY A 77 17.07 4.58 -11.68
N PRO A 78 16.33 3.89 -12.56
CA PRO A 78 15.09 4.42 -13.10
C PRO A 78 13.96 4.42 -12.07
N ALA A 79 12.93 5.24 -12.33
CA ALA A 79 11.71 5.22 -11.55
C ALA A 79 10.93 3.93 -11.79
N VAL A 80 10.45 3.32 -10.71
CA VAL A 80 9.55 2.16 -10.76
C VAL A 80 8.11 2.64 -10.83
N PHE A 81 7.76 3.59 -9.97
CA PHE A 81 6.46 4.25 -9.94
C PHE A 81 6.65 5.75 -9.88
N ASP A 82 5.88 6.48 -10.69
CA ASP A 82 5.96 7.94 -10.75
C ASP A 82 4.61 8.54 -10.44
N ALA A 83 4.63 9.72 -9.78
CA ALA A 83 3.44 10.52 -9.51
C ALA A 83 2.30 9.72 -8.82
N VAL A 84 2.64 9.00 -7.75
CA VAL A 84 1.64 8.26 -6.97
C VAL A 84 0.98 9.21 -6.00
N ALA A 85 -0.29 9.51 -6.23
CA ALA A 85 -1.05 10.45 -5.39
C ALA A 85 -1.33 9.86 -4.00
N PHE A 86 -1.56 10.76 -3.03
CA PHE A 86 -1.95 10.36 -1.68
C PHE A 86 -3.20 9.48 -1.70
N THR A 87 -3.20 8.42 -0.89
CA THR A 87 -4.25 7.39 -0.81
C THR A 87 -4.47 6.60 -2.09
N THR A 88 -3.45 6.50 -2.95
CA THR A 88 -3.52 5.63 -4.12
C THR A 88 -2.45 4.54 -4.04
N VAL A 89 -2.67 3.49 -4.82
CA VAL A 89 -1.74 2.40 -4.97
C VAL A 89 -1.42 2.20 -6.45
N LYS A 90 -0.16 1.95 -6.76
CA LYS A 90 0.26 1.46 -8.06
C LYS A 90 0.95 0.13 -7.90
N SER A 91 0.77 -0.76 -8.85
CA SER A 91 1.39 -2.07 -8.83
C SER A 91 2.12 -2.37 -10.14
N ARG A 92 3.17 -3.17 -10.04
CA ARG A 92 3.98 -3.55 -11.19
C ARG A 92 4.60 -4.92 -10.95
N ALA A 93 4.60 -5.75 -11.98
CA ALA A 93 5.38 -6.98 -11.96
C ALA A 93 6.83 -6.66 -12.28
N ILE A 94 7.76 -7.15 -11.46
CA ILE A 94 9.19 -6.93 -11.64
C ILE A 94 9.93 -8.28 -11.63
N ASN A 95 11.06 -8.32 -12.29
CA ASN A 95 11.95 -9.46 -12.14
C ASN A 95 12.50 -9.49 -10.71
N PRO A 96 12.60 -10.69 -10.08
CA PRO A 96 13.23 -10.79 -8.78
C PRO A 96 14.63 -10.20 -8.80
N VAL A 97 14.89 -9.21 -7.95
CA VAL A 97 16.15 -8.47 -7.94
C VAL A 97 16.42 -7.96 -6.52
N GLU A 98 17.69 -7.92 -6.16
CA GLU A 98 18.10 -7.20 -4.97
C GLU A 98 18.36 -5.74 -5.34
N ALA A 99 17.72 -4.83 -4.65
CA ALA A 99 17.86 -3.41 -4.92
C ALA A 99 17.57 -2.58 -3.69
N GLN A 100 18.14 -1.40 -3.63
CA GLN A 100 17.75 -0.37 -2.69
C GLN A 100 16.77 0.54 -3.38
N LEU A 101 15.63 0.79 -2.72
CA LEU A 101 14.58 1.65 -3.23
C LEU A 101 14.62 3.00 -2.53
N GLU A 102 14.30 4.04 -3.26
CA GLU A 102 14.18 5.39 -2.74
C GLU A 102 12.79 5.94 -3.07
N ALA A 103 12.12 6.46 -2.07
CA ALA A 103 10.86 7.17 -2.25
C ALA A 103 11.07 8.65 -1.99
N THR A 104 10.60 9.48 -2.90
CA THR A 104 10.60 10.93 -2.75
C THR A 104 9.20 11.47 -2.75
N CYS A 105 8.92 12.39 -1.83
CA CYS A 105 7.61 13.04 -1.71
C CYS A 105 7.81 14.44 -1.16
N GLY A 106 7.51 15.45 -1.97
CA GLY A 106 7.87 16.82 -1.62
C GLY A 106 9.38 16.96 -1.46
N GLY A 107 9.84 17.45 -0.33
CA GLY A 107 11.27 17.57 -0.02
C GLY A 107 11.84 16.36 0.72
N SER A 108 11.03 15.33 0.97
CA SER A 108 11.44 14.16 1.73
C SER A 108 11.99 13.06 0.83
N ASN A 109 13.06 12.43 1.27
CA ASN A 109 13.67 11.30 0.59
C ASN A 109 13.98 10.21 1.62
N VAL A 110 13.42 9.03 1.43
CA VAL A 110 13.63 7.87 2.31
C VAL A 110 13.96 6.65 1.47
N SER A 111 14.72 5.73 2.05
CA SER A 111 15.16 4.54 1.34
C SER A 111 14.85 3.26 2.11
N LEU A 112 14.74 2.16 1.39
CA LEU A 112 14.52 0.83 1.93
C LEU A 112 15.25 -0.18 1.06
N LYS A 113 15.97 -1.09 1.70
CA LYS A 113 16.54 -2.23 0.99
C LYS A 113 15.43 -3.24 0.70
N LEU A 114 15.22 -3.54 -0.58
CA LEU A 114 14.28 -4.56 -0.99
C LEU A 114 14.80 -5.93 -0.56
N PRO A 115 13.99 -6.74 0.15
CA PRO A 115 14.43 -8.09 0.51
C PRO A 115 14.54 -8.97 -0.73
N PRO A 116 15.25 -10.11 -0.66
CA PRO A 116 15.30 -11.03 -1.79
C PRO A 116 13.88 -11.51 -2.13
N LEU A 117 13.41 -11.15 -3.32
CA LEU A 117 12.11 -11.58 -3.82
C LEU A 117 12.27 -12.83 -4.67
N ARG A 118 11.26 -13.68 -4.62
CA ARG A 118 11.15 -14.88 -5.46
C ARG A 118 10.03 -14.69 -6.47
N SER A 119 10.06 -15.46 -7.53
CA SER A 119 8.94 -15.49 -8.47
C SER A 119 7.64 -15.86 -7.74
N GLY A 120 6.59 -15.12 -8.00
CA GLY A 120 5.31 -15.29 -7.34
C GLY A 120 5.12 -14.50 -6.04
N ASP A 121 6.16 -13.88 -5.50
CA ASP A 121 6.03 -13.06 -4.30
C ASP A 121 5.25 -11.78 -4.56
N HIS A 122 4.45 -11.38 -3.58
CA HIS A 122 3.75 -10.10 -3.55
C HIS A 122 4.32 -9.29 -2.39
N TYR A 123 4.85 -8.12 -2.69
CA TYR A 123 5.47 -7.25 -1.71
C TYR A 123 4.85 -5.86 -1.77
N SER A 124 4.38 -5.37 -0.63
CA SER A 124 3.77 -4.05 -0.53
C SER A 124 4.70 -3.08 0.17
N LEU A 125 4.81 -1.89 -0.38
CA LEU A 125 5.61 -0.79 0.13
C LEU A 125 4.69 0.34 0.57
N PHE A 126 4.97 0.88 1.75
CA PHE A 126 4.17 1.95 2.35
C PHE A 126 5.05 3.16 2.63
N LEU A 127 4.73 4.28 2.01
CA LEU A 127 5.34 5.57 2.33
C LEU A 127 4.45 6.28 3.33
N THR A 128 4.95 6.48 4.54
CA THR A 128 4.20 7.05 5.66
C THR A 128 4.91 8.25 6.25
N GLN A 129 4.15 9.07 6.97
CA GLN A 129 4.70 10.18 7.76
C GLN A 129 4.13 10.11 9.17
N THR A 130 5.02 10.11 10.16
CA THR A 130 4.64 10.12 11.56
C THR A 130 5.50 11.16 12.29
N GLY A 131 4.85 12.10 12.97
CA GLY A 131 5.55 13.14 13.72
C GLY A 131 6.50 13.98 12.86
N GLY A 132 6.13 14.27 11.61
CA GLY A 132 6.97 15.03 10.68
C GLY A 132 8.08 14.24 10.02
N LYS A 133 8.21 12.95 10.33
CA LYS A 133 9.23 12.07 9.76
C LYS A 133 8.63 11.12 8.74
N SER A 134 9.25 11.06 7.57
CA SER A 134 8.88 10.12 6.53
C SER A 134 9.54 8.77 6.75
N ALA A 135 8.84 7.70 6.41
CA ALA A 135 9.37 6.35 6.47
C ALA A 135 8.86 5.54 5.28
N LEU A 136 9.71 4.69 4.75
CA LEU A 136 9.35 3.71 3.74
C LEU A 136 9.47 2.33 4.38
N SER A 137 8.37 1.61 4.45
CA SER A 137 8.33 0.26 5.01
C SER A 137 7.78 -0.72 3.98
N GLY A 138 8.09 -1.98 4.16
CA GLY A 138 7.62 -3.02 3.25
C GLY A 138 7.19 -4.26 3.99
N GLN A 139 6.31 -5.02 3.35
CA GLN A 139 5.79 -6.26 3.90
C GLN A 139 5.42 -7.22 2.78
N PHE A 140 5.73 -8.50 2.97
CA PHE A 140 5.20 -9.55 2.11
C PHE A 140 3.70 -9.67 2.36
N ASP A 141 2.94 -9.73 1.26
CA ASP A 141 1.51 -9.92 1.36
C ASP A 141 1.23 -11.40 1.69
N GLU A 142 0.54 -11.62 2.78
CA GLU A 142 0.14 -12.93 3.22
C GLU A 142 -1.39 -13.01 3.23
N THR A 143 -1.92 -14.10 2.71
CA THR A 143 -3.34 -14.39 2.80
C THR A 143 -3.52 -15.67 3.63
N GLU A 144 -4.52 -15.66 4.51
CA GLU A 144 -4.86 -16.89 5.20
C GLU A 144 -5.41 -17.91 4.21
N PRO A 145 -4.94 -19.16 4.28
CA PRO A 145 -5.51 -20.22 3.45
C PRO A 145 -7.01 -20.35 3.75
N TYR A 146 -7.79 -20.52 2.70
CA TYR A 146 -9.21 -20.82 2.85
C TYR A 146 -9.35 -22.11 3.64
N ARG A 147 -10.08 -22.05 4.72
CA ARG A 147 -10.40 -23.23 5.53
C ARG A 147 -11.86 -23.59 5.30
N ASP A 148 -12.10 -24.75 4.71
CA ASP A 148 -13.43 -25.32 4.66
C ASP A 148 -13.92 -25.60 6.08
N ARG A 149 -15.09 -25.14 6.34
CA ARG A 149 -15.76 -25.41 7.61
C ARG A 149 -16.65 -26.64 7.49
#